data_8faf7b52c0193a2993866900d85f9321
#
_entry.id   8faf7b52c0193a2993866900d85f9321
#
_cell.length_a   1.000
_cell.length_b   1.000
_cell.length_c   1.000
_cell.angle_alpha   90.00
_cell.angle_beta   90.00
_cell.angle_gamma   90.00
#
_symmetry.space_group_name_H-M   'P 1'
#
loop_
_entity.id
_entity.type
_entity.pdbx_description
1 polymer ?
#
loop_
_entity_poly.entity_id
_entity_poly.type
_entity_poly.pdbx_seq_one_letter_code
_entity_poly.pdbx_strand_id
1 'polypeptide(L)'
;MFIRKVVPENLDKQRIDHILKELKLVESRNQALALIISGKVFVDNEKVLKPGKIVRCNKTIELKKEENHWVSRGGIKLSHALEKFDVNASKKISLDIGCSTGGFTDVLIKMGAKKVYAIDVGYGQLDWRLRNSEKVILFERTNARELDTNIIPELLDLVVCDVSFISLKKVLLPVKKLLNRKFEILSLVKPQFEARKNEVGRGLSLIHI
;
A
#
# COMPACT_ATOMS: atom_id res chain seq x y z
N MET A 1 17.10 9.43 -0.88
CA MET A 1 18.28 9.17 0.00
C MET A 1 18.95 7.88 -0.40
N PHE A 2 20.30 7.78 -0.36
CA PHE A 2 21.04 6.53 -0.60
C PHE A 2 21.64 6.03 0.69
N ILE A 3 21.48 4.72 0.95
CA ILE A 3 22.27 4.04 1.99
C ILE A 3 23.49 3.47 1.31
N ARG A 4 24.68 3.74 1.85
CA ARG A 4 25.96 3.28 1.31
C ARG A 4 26.66 2.35 2.30
N LYS A 5 27.18 1.24 1.79
CA LYS A 5 28.05 0.31 2.55
C LYS A 5 29.13 -0.26 1.66
N VAL A 6 30.32 -0.42 2.20
CA VAL A 6 31.44 -1.06 1.54
C VAL A 6 31.34 -2.57 1.76
N VAL A 7 31.61 -3.36 0.73
CA VAL A 7 31.67 -4.83 0.80
C VAL A 7 32.92 -5.24 1.56
N PRO A 8 32.79 -5.92 2.71
CA PRO A 8 33.92 -6.36 3.50
C PRO A 8 34.61 -7.60 2.88
N GLU A 9 35.85 -7.89 3.31
CA GLU A 9 36.68 -8.98 2.75
C GLU A 9 36.03 -10.37 2.88
N ASN A 10 35.30 -10.63 3.96
CA ASN A 10 34.61 -11.91 4.16
C ASN A 10 33.44 -12.13 3.19
N LEU A 11 33.03 -11.12 2.43
CA LEU A 11 32.01 -11.19 1.38
C LEU A 11 32.62 -11.01 -0.02
N ASP A 12 33.95 -11.18 -0.19
CA ASP A 12 34.59 -11.09 -1.51
C ASP A 12 34.00 -12.11 -2.50
N LYS A 13 33.83 -11.68 -3.74
CA LYS A 13 33.32 -12.50 -4.84
C LYS A 13 32.00 -13.19 -4.55
N GLN A 14 31.12 -12.57 -3.76
CA GLN A 14 29.78 -13.07 -3.47
C GLN A 14 28.74 -12.43 -4.42
N ARG A 15 27.57 -13.05 -4.49
CA ARG A 15 26.42 -12.54 -5.24
C ARG A 15 25.84 -11.31 -4.55
N ILE A 16 25.42 -10.31 -5.33
CA ILE A 16 24.89 -9.06 -4.80
C ILE A 16 23.62 -9.28 -3.94
N ASP A 17 22.73 -10.22 -4.30
CA ASP A 17 21.54 -10.56 -3.52
C ASP A 17 21.88 -11.12 -2.13
N HIS A 18 22.98 -11.88 -2.03
CA HIS A 18 23.49 -12.37 -0.77
C HIS A 18 24.15 -11.25 0.07
N ILE A 19 25.02 -10.45 -0.55
CA ILE A 19 25.72 -9.34 0.12
C ILE A 19 24.72 -8.35 0.73
N LEU A 20 23.65 -7.99 0.01
CA LEU A 20 22.63 -7.08 0.53
C LEU A 20 22.00 -7.60 1.82
N LYS A 21 21.76 -8.90 1.94
CA LYS A 21 21.22 -9.53 3.15
C LYS A 21 22.24 -9.53 4.29
N GLU A 22 23.47 -9.97 4.02
CA GLU A 22 24.53 -10.03 5.03
C GLU A 22 24.88 -8.64 5.59
N LEU A 23 24.87 -7.61 4.75
CA LEU A 23 25.05 -6.23 5.16
C LEU A 23 23.82 -5.64 5.90
N LYS A 24 22.76 -6.43 6.10
CA LYS A 24 21.50 -5.99 6.73
C LYS A 24 20.87 -4.76 6.04
N LEU A 25 21.04 -4.67 4.73
CA LEU A 25 20.39 -3.66 3.88
C LEU A 25 18.97 -4.07 3.50
N VAL A 26 18.68 -5.36 3.60
CA VAL A 26 17.38 -5.99 3.36
C VAL A 26 17.13 -7.10 4.38
N GLU A 27 15.88 -7.42 4.63
CA GLU A 27 15.46 -8.47 5.57
C GLU A 27 15.50 -9.87 4.95
N SER A 28 15.28 -9.96 3.63
CA SER A 28 15.22 -11.23 2.90
C SER A 28 15.84 -11.15 1.51
N ARG A 29 16.25 -12.32 0.96
CA ARG A 29 16.71 -12.43 -0.42
C ARG A 29 15.66 -12.02 -1.44
N ASN A 30 14.38 -12.31 -1.18
CA ASN A 30 13.28 -11.89 -2.06
C ASN A 30 13.17 -10.37 -2.13
N GLN A 31 13.36 -9.68 -1.01
CA GLN A 31 13.42 -8.22 -0.98
C GLN A 31 14.64 -7.68 -1.75
N ALA A 32 15.83 -8.32 -1.60
CA ALA A 32 17.01 -7.99 -2.39
C ALA A 32 16.72 -8.10 -3.89
N LEU A 33 16.11 -9.22 -4.30
CA LEU A 33 15.74 -9.50 -5.70
C LEU A 33 14.84 -8.39 -6.26
N ALA A 34 13.78 -8.03 -5.54
CA ALA A 34 12.85 -6.98 -5.93
C ALA A 34 13.54 -5.61 -6.09
N LEU A 35 14.44 -5.25 -5.18
CA LEU A 35 15.20 -4.00 -5.23
C LEU A 35 16.20 -3.96 -6.38
N ILE A 36 16.87 -5.08 -6.67
CA ILE A 36 17.82 -5.17 -7.80
C ILE A 36 17.07 -5.06 -9.12
N ILE A 37 16.00 -5.84 -9.33
CA ILE A 37 15.22 -5.82 -10.57
C ILE A 37 14.58 -4.44 -10.80
N SER A 38 14.13 -3.77 -9.72
CA SER A 38 13.57 -2.40 -9.82
C SER A 38 14.64 -1.32 -10.02
N GLY A 39 15.93 -1.69 -10.15
CA GLY A 39 17.02 -0.76 -10.43
C GLY A 39 17.36 0.19 -9.29
N LYS A 40 17.12 -0.22 -8.04
CA LYS A 40 17.39 0.57 -6.83
C LYS A 40 18.74 0.25 -6.19
N VAL A 41 19.50 -0.70 -6.73
CA VAL A 41 20.81 -1.13 -6.24
C VAL A 41 21.90 -0.69 -7.21
N PHE A 42 22.95 -0.10 -6.66
CA PHE A 42 24.13 0.35 -7.42
C PHE A 42 25.39 -0.20 -6.76
N VAL A 43 26.43 -0.41 -7.56
CA VAL A 43 27.78 -0.76 -7.12
C VAL A 43 28.74 0.23 -7.77
N ASP A 44 29.46 1.01 -7.00
CA ASP A 44 30.35 2.08 -7.46
C ASP A 44 29.63 3.03 -8.46
N ASN A 45 28.42 3.48 -8.15
CA ASN A 45 27.53 4.30 -8.98
C ASN A 45 26.94 3.59 -10.23
N GLU A 46 27.31 2.35 -10.52
CA GLU A 46 26.75 1.58 -11.63
C GLU A 46 25.48 0.82 -11.20
N LYS A 47 24.37 1.02 -11.93
CA LYS A 47 23.11 0.33 -11.66
C LYS A 47 23.25 -1.18 -11.88
N VAL A 48 22.80 -1.96 -10.91
CA VAL A 48 22.78 -3.42 -10.99
C VAL A 48 21.34 -3.91 -11.20
N LEU A 49 21.13 -4.70 -12.26
CA LEU A 49 19.82 -5.29 -12.60
C LEU A 49 19.79 -6.82 -12.48
N LYS A 50 20.95 -7.46 -12.34
CA LYS A 50 21.07 -8.92 -12.24
C LYS A 50 21.36 -9.33 -10.79
N PRO A 51 20.46 -10.05 -10.11
CA PRO A 51 20.64 -10.47 -8.71
C PRO A 51 21.87 -11.36 -8.48
N GLY A 52 22.25 -12.12 -9.51
CA GLY A 52 23.43 -12.99 -9.48
C GLY A 52 24.77 -12.28 -9.78
N LYS A 53 24.81 -10.95 -9.98
CA LYS A 53 26.07 -10.24 -10.23
C LYS A 53 27.04 -10.48 -9.06
N ILE A 54 28.25 -10.96 -9.39
CA ILE A 54 29.34 -11.14 -8.42
C ILE A 54 29.98 -9.79 -8.15
N VAL A 55 30.15 -9.48 -6.87
CA VAL A 55 30.78 -8.22 -6.41
C VAL A 55 32.01 -8.56 -5.57
N ARG A 56 33.12 -7.83 -5.78
CA ARG A 56 34.34 -7.96 -5.01
C ARG A 56 34.29 -7.12 -3.73
N CYS A 57 35.16 -7.45 -2.78
CA CYS A 57 35.40 -6.62 -1.61
C CYS A 57 35.86 -5.20 -1.98
N ASN A 58 35.78 -4.26 -1.06
CA ASN A 58 36.10 -2.85 -1.23
C ASN A 58 35.27 -2.08 -2.27
N LYS A 59 34.25 -2.72 -2.87
CA LYS A 59 33.25 -2.04 -3.68
C LYS A 59 32.17 -1.40 -2.82
N THR A 60 31.70 -0.24 -3.21
CA THR A 60 30.62 0.47 -2.51
C THR A 60 29.26 0.05 -3.08
N ILE A 61 28.42 -0.54 -2.23
CA ILE A 61 27.02 -0.78 -2.55
C ILE A 61 26.20 0.43 -2.11
N GLU A 62 25.37 0.91 -3.03
CA GLU A 62 24.43 1.98 -2.77
C GLU A 62 23.01 1.46 -3.00
N LEU A 63 22.18 1.61 -1.98
CA LEU A 63 20.76 1.29 -2.06
C LEU A 63 19.95 2.59 -2.09
N LYS A 64 19.24 2.83 -3.19
CA LYS A 64 18.30 3.93 -3.30
C LYS A 64 17.08 3.61 -2.44
N LYS A 65 17.02 4.20 -1.24
CA LYS A 65 15.85 4.09 -0.38
C LYS A 65 14.75 4.98 -0.94
N GLU A 66 13.63 4.40 -1.34
CA GLU A 66 12.42 5.20 -1.46
C GLU A 66 12.04 5.60 -0.04
N GLU A 67 11.83 6.86 0.17
CA GLU A 67 11.13 7.35 1.36
C GLU A 67 9.66 6.98 1.23
N ASN A 68 9.39 5.68 1.30
CA ASN A 68 8.01 5.24 1.39
C ASN A 68 7.62 5.44 2.85
N HIS A 69 7.10 6.63 3.15
CA HIS A 69 6.63 7.00 4.49
C HIS A 69 5.41 6.17 4.92
N TRP A 70 4.84 5.38 4.00
CA TRP A 70 3.62 4.61 4.20
C TRP A 70 3.91 3.11 4.33
N VAL A 71 3.06 2.38 5.04
CA VAL A 71 3.19 0.91 5.20
C VAL A 71 3.14 0.16 3.87
N SER A 72 2.54 0.75 2.83
CA SER A 72 2.53 0.18 1.47
C SER A 72 2.45 1.25 0.40
N ARG A 73 2.68 0.85 -0.89
CA ARG A 73 2.54 1.72 -2.06
C ARG A 73 1.13 2.29 -2.24
N GLY A 74 0.12 1.63 -1.66
CA GLY A 74 -1.24 2.16 -1.61
C GLY A 74 -1.30 3.56 -1.03
N GLY A 75 -0.53 3.83 0.03
CA GLY A 75 -0.47 5.14 0.66
C GLY A 75 -0.08 6.29 -0.27
N ILE A 76 0.77 6.03 -1.27
CA ILE A 76 1.14 7.04 -2.28
C ILE A 76 -0.08 7.49 -3.08
N LYS A 77 -0.99 6.55 -3.41
CA LYS A 77 -2.21 6.87 -4.17
C LYS A 77 -3.12 7.78 -3.36
N LEU A 78 -3.36 7.43 -2.09
CA LEU A 78 -4.27 8.21 -1.24
C LEU A 78 -3.68 9.56 -0.87
N SER A 79 -2.39 9.64 -0.49
CA SER A 79 -1.76 10.92 -0.14
C SER A 79 -1.82 11.91 -1.31
N HIS A 80 -1.55 11.42 -2.53
CA HIS A 80 -1.68 12.25 -3.73
C HIS A 80 -3.13 12.67 -4.00
N ALA A 81 -4.10 11.78 -3.80
CA ALA A 81 -5.51 12.11 -4.00
C ALA A 81 -6.01 13.14 -2.98
N LEU A 82 -5.65 13.00 -1.70
CA LEU A 82 -5.99 13.97 -0.66
C LEU A 82 -5.46 15.36 -1.00
N GLU A 83 -4.20 15.45 -1.44
CA GLU A 83 -3.58 16.70 -1.87
C GLU A 83 -4.27 17.27 -3.12
N LYS A 84 -4.45 16.44 -4.16
CA LYS A 84 -4.97 16.87 -5.45
C LYS A 84 -6.42 17.36 -5.39
N PHE A 85 -7.24 16.76 -4.52
CA PHE A 85 -8.66 17.11 -4.35
C PHE A 85 -8.92 18.01 -3.14
N ASP A 86 -7.87 18.47 -2.47
CA ASP A 86 -7.95 19.32 -1.27
C ASP A 86 -8.85 18.71 -0.17
N VAL A 87 -8.71 17.40 0.04
CA VAL A 87 -9.48 16.66 1.05
C VAL A 87 -8.67 16.56 2.34
N ASN A 88 -9.19 17.12 3.41
CA ASN A 88 -8.56 17.10 4.73
C ASN A 88 -9.08 15.92 5.57
N ALA A 89 -8.19 15.02 6.00
CA ALA A 89 -8.53 13.88 6.86
C ALA A 89 -8.48 14.21 8.35
N SER A 90 -7.92 15.37 8.74
CA SER A 90 -7.71 15.74 10.15
C SER A 90 -9.03 15.79 10.93
N LYS A 91 -9.02 15.17 12.11
CA LYS A 91 -10.14 15.07 13.06
C LYS A 91 -11.39 14.35 12.54
N LYS A 92 -11.35 13.77 11.33
CA LYS A 92 -12.47 13.03 10.73
C LYS A 92 -12.56 11.61 11.24
N ILE A 93 -13.78 11.08 11.31
CA ILE A 93 -14.08 9.66 11.43
C ILE A 93 -14.10 9.11 10.00
N SER A 94 -13.20 8.20 9.70
CA SER A 94 -12.95 7.72 8.35
C SER A 94 -13.23 6.23 8.21
N LEU A 95 -13.58 5.80 6.99
CA LEU A 95 -13.73 4.40 6.61
C LEU A 95 -12.75 4.08 5.48
N ASP A 96 -11.95 3.03 5.64
CA ASP A 96 -11.07 2.46 4.61
C ASP A 96 -11.63 1.11 4.14
N ILE A 97 -12.18 1.07 2.92
CA ILE A 97 -12.77 -0.13 2.32
C ILE A 97 -11.75 -0.83 1.43
N GLY A 98 -11.37 -2.06 1.81
CA GLY A 98 -10.30 -2.81 1.16
C GLY A 98 -8.94 -2.38 1.70
N CYS A 99 -8.80 -2.33 3.03
CA CYS A 99 -7.60 -1.80 3.69
C CYS A 99 -6.33 -2.62 3.41
N SER A 100 -6.44 -3.92 3.13
CA SER A 100 -5.32 -4.82 2.83
C SER A 100 -4.15 -4.66 3.82
N THR A 101 -2.97 -4.27 3.37
CA THR A 101 -1.80 -4.01 4.22
C THR A 101 -1.88 -2.69 5.02
N GLY A 102 -2.89 -1.86 4.77
CA GLY A 102 -3.13 -0.63 5.51
C GLY A 102 -2.54 0.64 4.91
N GLY A 103 -2.24 0.63 3.61
CA GLY A 103 -1.64 1.81 2.97
C GLY A 103 -2.51 3.07 3.08
N PHE A 104 -3.82 2.94 2.87
CA PHE A 104 -4.77 4.05 3.02
C PHE A 104 -5.00 4.38 4.49
N THR A 105 -5.19 3.38 5.34
CA THR A 105 -5.32 3.56 6.79
C THR A 105 -4.14 4.34 7.39
N ASP A 106 -2.88 4.01 7.01
CA ASP A 106 -1.68 4.68 7.48
C ASP A 106 -1.66 6.18 7.10
N VAL A 107 -2.06 6.48 5.86
CA VAL A 107 -2.20 7.89 5.41
C VAL A 107 -3.23 8.62 6.26
N LEU A 108 -4.41 8.07 6.43
CA LEU A 108 -5.48 8.70 7.22
C LEU A 108 -5.02 9.00 8.66
N ILE A 109 -4.36 8.04 9.31
CA ILE A 109 -3.85 8.21 10.67
C ILE A 109 -2.78 9.31 10.73
N LYS A 110 -1.80 9.29 9.82
CA LYS A 110 -0.71 10.29 9.78
C LYS A 110 -1.22 11.68 9.39
N MET A 111 -2.29 11.78 8.59
CA MET A 111 -2.96 13.04 8.28
C MET A 111 -3.94 13.49 9.39
N GLY A 112 -3.92 12.83 10.54
CA GLY A 112 -4.62 13.28 11.75
C GLY A 112 -6.08 12.86 11.85
N ALA A 113 -6.51 11.80 11.17
CA ALA A 113 -7.85 11.24 11.36
C ALA A 113 -8.10 10.96 12.87
N LYS A 114 -9.32 11.24 13.33
CA LYS A 114 -9.73 10.96 14.70
C LYS A 114 -9.83 9.44 14.91
N LYS A 115 -10.40 8.74 13.94
CA LYS A 115 -10.63 7.29 13.95
C LYS A 115 -10.72 6.77 12.54
N VAL A 116 -10.24 5.56 12.31
CA VAL A 116 -10.35 4.85 11.02
C VAL A 116 -10.96 3.48 11.23
N TYR A 117 -12.11 3.24 10.64
CA TYR A 117 -12.67 1.92 10.46
C TYR A 117 -12.01 1.28 9.24
N ALA A 118 -11.20 0.25 9.43
CA ALA A 118 -10.49 -0.46 8.37
C ALA A 118 -11.18 -1.80 8.11
N ILE A 119 -11.65 -2.01 6.87
CA ILE A 119 -12.47 -3.17 6.51
C ILE A 119 -11.83 -3.93 5.37
N ASP A 120 -11.73 -5.25 5.52
CA ASP A 120 -11.25 -6.15 4.47
C ASP A 120 -11.93 -7.53 4.55
N VAL A 121 -12.13 -8.15 3.39
CA VAL A 121 -12.58 -9.55 3.30
C VAL A 121 -11.45 -10.53 3.63
N GLY A 122 -10.21 -10.09 3.52
CA GLY A 122 -9.01 -10.85 3.88
C GLY A 122 -8.82 -10.95 5.40
N TYR A 123 -7.75 -11.66 5.78
CA TYR A 123 -7.38 -11.86 7.17
C TYR A 123 -5.86 -11.77 7.35
N GLY A 124 -5.41 -11.14 8.45
CA GLY A 124 -4.00 -11.09 8.84
C GLY A 124 -3.11 -10.23 7.95
N GLN A 125 -3.69 -9.35 7.12
CA GLN A 125 -2.93 -8.55 6.15
C GLN A 125 -2.48 -7.19 6.70
N LEU A 126 -3.28 -6.58 7.58
CA LEU A 126 -3.00 -5.24 8.09
C LEU A 126 -1.69 -5.21 8.87
N ASP A 127 -0.85 -4.21 8.58
CA ASP A 127 0.41 -3.96 9.29
C ASP A 127 0.18 -3.94 10.80
N TRP A 128 1.06 -4.61 11.57
CA TRP A 128 0.91 -4.77 13.01
C TRP A 128 0.87 -3.44 13.78
N ARG A 129 1.54 -2.40 13.29
CA ARG A 129 1.54 -1.06 13.90
C ARG A 129 0.18 -0.41 13.82
N LEU A 130 -0.53 -0.60 12.70
CA LEU A 130 -1.88 -0.10 12.50
C LEU A 130 -2.89 -0.93 13.29
N ARG A 131 -2.71 -2.24 13.34
CA ARG A 131 -3.57 -3.15 14.12
C ARG A 131 -3.55 -2.83 15.62
N ASN A 132 -2.42 -2.38 16.15
CA ASN A 132 -2.26 -2.00 17.56
C ASN A 132 -2.54 -0.51 17.83
N SER A 133 -2.97 0.25 16.84
CA SER A 133 -3.32 1.66 17.02
C SER A 133 -4.72 1.82 17.60
N GLU A 134 -4.85 2.54 18.70
CA GLU A 134 -6.16 2.86 19.31
C GLU A 134 -7.11 3.65 18.40
N LYS A 135 -6.55 4.26 17.34
CA LYS A 135 -7.34 5.00 16.34
C LYS A 135 -7.87 4.13 15.21
N VAL A 136 -7.47 2.85 15.14
CA VAL A 136 -7.88 1.93 14.07
C VAL A 136 -8.81 0.87 14.64
N ILE A 137 -10.00 0.78 14.07
CA ILE A 137 -10.93 -0.31 14.35
C ILE A 137 -10.95 -1.22 13.13
N LEU A 138 -10.38 -2.40 13.28
CA LEU A 138 -10.20 -3.35 12.18
C LEU A 138 -11.33 -4.38 12.15
N PHE A 139 -11.94 -4.53 10.99
CA PHE A 139 -12.90 -5.60 10.67
C PHE A 139 -12.36 -6.44 9.52
N GLU A 140 -11.77 -7.57 9.84
CA GLU A 140 -11.33 -8.58 8.86
C GLU A 140 -12.46 -9.56 8.56
N ARG A 141 -12.36 -10.28 7.43
CA ARG A 141 -13.41 -11.22 6.95
C ARG A 141 -14.78 -10.57 6.85
N THR A 142 -14.80 -9.25 6.64
CA THR A 142 -16.02 -8.46 6.62
C THR A 142 -16.31 -7.97 5.22
N ASN A 143 -17.52 -8.27 4.73
CA ASN A 143 -17.94 -7.85 3.41
C ASN A 143 -18.51 -6.42 3.47
N ALA A 144 -17.88 -5.49 2.73
CA ALA A 144 -18.33 -4.09 2.70
C ALA A 144 -19.78 -3.90 2.23
N ARG A 145 -20.38 -4.90 1.58
CA ARG A 145 -21.80 -4.87 1.19
C ARG A 145 -22.76 -5.05 2.39
N GLU A 146 -22.26 -5.54 3.50
CA GLU A 146 -23.04 -5.87 4.70
C GLU A 146 -22.86 -4.83 5.81
N LEU A 147 -22.19 -3.71 5.51
CA LEU A 147 -21.95 -2.65 6.48
C LEU A 147 -23.26 -1.98 6.92
N ASP A 148 -23.40 -1.84 8.21
CA ASP A 148 -24.52 -1.16 8.85
C ASP A 148 -24.12 -0.43 10.14
N THR A 149 -25.06 0.16 10.84
CA THR A 149 -24.85 0.88 12.08
C THR A 149 -24.49 -0.02 13.27
N ASN A 150 -24.70 -1.33 13.20
CA ASN A 150 -24.26 -2.27 14.23
C ASN A 150 -22.75 -2.49 14.14
N ILE A 151 -22.20 -2.47 12.91
CA ILE A 151 -20.76 -2.62 12.66
C ILE A 151 -20.05 -1.28 12.83
N ILE A 152 -20.64 -0.20 12.28
CA ILE A 152 -20.10 1.17 12.36
C ILE A 152 -21.14 2.06 13.02
N PRO A 153 -21.05 2.26 14.35
CA PRO A 153 -22.05 3.02 15.09
C PRO A 153 -21.92 4.55 14.97
N GLU A 154 -20.81 5.02 14.41
CA GLU A 154 -20.52 6.46 14.27
C GLU A 154 -20.76 6.89 12.82
N LEU A 155 -21.20 8.14 12.63
CA LEU A 155 -21.33 8.73 11.30
C LEU A 155 -19.95 9.05 10.71
N LEU A 156 -19.77 8.77 9.44
CA LEU A 156 -18.51 8.89 8.70
C LEU A 156 -18.39 10.24 7.99
N ASP A 157 -17.25 10.88 8.15
CA ASP A 157 -16.91 12.15 7.50
C ASP A 157 -16.11 11.94 6.21
N LEU A 158 -15.34 10.84 6.13
CA LEU A 158 -14.50 10.52 4.98
C LEU A 158 -14.53 9.01 4.70
N VAL A 159 -14.78 8.64 3.46
CA VAL A 159 -14.69 7.25 3.00
C VAL A 159 -13.60 7.15 1.94
N VAL A 160 -12.68 6.22 2.10
CA VAL A 160 -11.69 5.87 1.08
C VAL A 160 -11.88 4.43 0.64
N CYS A 161 -11.65 4.14 -0.66
CA CYS A 161 -11.96 2.83 -1.21
C CYS A 161 -10.97 2.42 -2.31
N ASP A 162 -10.26 1.30 -2.11
CA ASP A 162 -9.40 0.65 -3.12
C ASP A 162 -9.71 -0.86 -3.19
N VAL A 163 -10.89 -1.20 -3.69
CA VAL A 163 -11.32 -2.60 -3.85
C VAL A 163 -11.00 -3.16 -5.22
N SER A 164 -10.89 -4.49 -5.32
CA SER A 164 -10.69 -5.23 -6.56
C SER A 164 -11.75 -6.32 -6.72
N PHE A 165 -12.03 -6.69 -7.97
CA PHE A 165 -12.97 -7.76 -8.34
C PHE A 165 -14.43 -7.50 -7.96
N ILE A 166 -14.78 -6.26 -7.69
CA ILE A 166 -16.14 -5.82 -7.36
C ILE A 166 -16.36 -4.38 -7.86
N SER A 167 -17.57 -4.07 -8.33
CA SER A 167 -17.96 -2.70 -8.68
C SER A 167 -18.08 -1.83 -7.44
N LEU A 168 -17.56 -0.59 -7.51
CA LEU A 168 -17.67 0.43 -6.47
C LEU A 168 -19.11 0.68 -6.04
N LYS A 169 -20.06 0.66 -7.00
CA LYS A 169 -21.48 0.84 -6.71
C LYS A 169 -21.98 -0.15 -5.67
N LYS A 170 -21.52 -1.42 -5.71
CA LYS A 170 -21.98 -2.46 -4.78
C LYS A 170 -21.45 -2.27 -3.35
N VAL A 171 -20.30 -1.64 -3.19
CA VAL A 171 -19.67 -1.41 -1.86
C VAL A 171 -20.00 -0.04 -1.28
N LEU A 172 -20.25 0.97 -2.12
CA LEU A 172 -20.56 2.33 -1.66
C LEU A 172 -22.04 2.52 -1.31
N LEU A 173 -22.98 1.80 -1.95
CA LEU A 173 -24.41 1.92 -1.66
C LEU A 173 -24.75 1.62 -0.18
N PRO A 174 -24.27 0.54 0.44
CA PRO A 174 -24.52 0.29 1.86
C PRO A 174 -23.96 1.36 2.79
N VAL A 175 -22.84 1.98 2.41
CA VAL A 175 -22.18 3.02 3.21
C VAL A 175 -23.00 4.30 3.27
N LYS A 176 -23.87 4.57 2.30
CA LYS A 176 -24.66 5.81 2.22
C LYS A 176 -25.40 6.14 3.53
N LYS A 177 -25.93 5.14 4.23
CA LYS A 177 -26.67 5.29 5.49
C LYS A 177 -25.77 5.58 6.70
N LEU A 178 -24.45 5.41 6.53
CA LEU A 178 -23.44 5.64 7.59
C LEU A 178 -22.79 7.03 7.46
N LEU A 179 -23.13 7.80 6.43
CA LEU A 179 -22.47 9.08 6.14
C LEU A 179 -23.04 10.22 6.99
N ASN A 180 -22.17 11.12 7.41
CA ASN A 180 -22.54 12.38 8.03
C ASN A 180 -23.24 13.30 7.02
N ARG A 181 -23.81 14.43 7.45
CA ARG A 181 -24.40 15.45 6.58
C ARG A 181 -23.39 16.08 5.61
N LYS A 182 -22.16 16.28 6.09
CA LYS A 182 -21.00 16.71 5.27
C LYS A 182 -20.02 15.56 5.25
N PHE A 183 -19.81 15.00 4.09
CA PHE A 183 -18.92 13.86 3.89
C PHE A 183 -18.15 13.99 2.58
N GLU A 184 -17.06 13.24 2.47
CA GLU A 184 -16.28 13.10 1.25
C GLU A 184 -16.01 11.62 0.97
N ILE A 185 -15.97 11.25 -0.30
CA ILE A 185 -15.64 9.89 -0.72
C ILE A 185 -14.52 9.97 -1.76
N LEU A 186 -13.39 9.31 -1.49
CA LEU A 186 -12.32 9.11 -2.44
C LEU A 186 -12.22 7.63 -2.81
N SER A 187 -12.50 7.32 -4.07
CA SER A 187 -12.50 5.94 -4.55
C SER A 187 -11.57 5.76 -5.74
N LEU A 188 -10.77 4.69 -5.71
CA LEU A 188 -9.99 4.28 -6.87
C LEU A 188 -10.88 3.54 -7.87
N VAL A 189 -11.20 4.20 -8.98
CA VAL A 189 -11.99 3.58 -10.06
C VAL A 189 -11.10 2.64 -10.87
N LYS A 190 -11.51 1.38 -10.97
CA LYS A 190 -10.86 0.35 -11.79
C LYS A 190 -11.82 -0.06 -12.91
N PRO A 191 -11.71 0.52 -14.11
CA PRO A 191 -12.68 0.34 -15.18
C PRO A 191 -13.01 -1.12 -15.49
N GLN A 192 -12.03 -2.02 -15.38
CA GLN A 192 -12.22 -3.46 -15.61
C GLN A 192 -13.17 -4.14 -14.62
N PHE A 193 -13.46 -3.54 -13.46
CA PHE A 193 -14.44 -4.05 -12.48
C PHE A 193 -15.80 -3.34 -12.54
N GLU A 194 -15.88 -2.26 -13.32
CA GLU A 194 -17.12 -1.52 -13.58
C GLU A 194 -17.76 -1.90 -14.92
N ALA A 195 -16.94 -2.33 -15.88
CA ALA A 195 -17.37 -2.74 -17.22
C ALA A 195 -18.17 -4.05 -17.20
N ARG A 196 -18.96 -4.28 -18.24
CA ARG A 196 -19.73 -5.52 -18.43
C ARG A 196 -18.79 -6.68 -18.75
N LYS A 197 -19.21 -7.91 -18.44
CA LYS A 197 -18.41 -9.12 -18.63
C LYS A 197 -17.93 -9.32 -20.08
N ASN A 198 -18.72 -8.89 -21.07
CA ASN A 198 -18.39 -8.94 -22.49
C ASN A 198 -17.44 -7.82 -22.96
N GLU A 199 -17.19 -6.82 -22.12
CA GLU A 199 -16.28 -5.70 -22.39
C GLU A 199 -14.89 -5.92 -21.79
N VAL A 200 -14.70 -7.04 -21.08
CA VAL A 200 -13.44 -7.38 -20.39
C VAL A 200 -12.91 -8.70 -20.94
N GLY A 201 -11.69 -8.67 -21.49
CA GLY A 201 -10.99 -9.84 -22.02
C GLY A 201 -10.28 -10.69 -20.96
N ARG A 202 -9.57 -11.73 -21.44
CA ARG A 202 -8.71 -12.55 -20.58
C ARG A 202 -7.63 -11.68 -19.94
N GLY A 203 -7.36 -11.91 -18.64
CA GLY A 203 -6.39 -11.11 -17.88
C GLY A 203 -6.92 -9.73 -17.42
N LEU A 204 -8.24 -9.51 -17.44
CA LEU A 204 -8.90 -8.27 -17.00
C LEU A 204 -8.46 -7.02 -17.80
N SER A 205 -8.08 -7.19 -19.06
CA SER A 205 -7.89 -6.05 -19.96
C SER A 205 -9.23 -5.64 -20.59
N LEU A 206 -9.47 -4.32 -20.70
CA LEU A 206 -10.64 -3.81 -21.40
C LEU A 206 -10.50 -4.09 -22.89
N ILE A 207 -11.56 -4.58 -23.52
CA ILE A 207 -11.64 -4.77 -24.97
C ILE A 207 -12.01 -3.42 -25.57
N HIS A 208 -11.21 -2.93 -26.50
CA HIS A 208 -11.60 -1.78 -27.30
C HIS A 208 -12.77 -2.16 -28.20
N ILE A 209 -13.82 -1.41 -28.07
CA ILE A 209 -15.00 -1.48 -28.95
C ILE A 209 -14.84 -0.43 -30.04
#